data_4874910b996fe8ffe8ddf3d060c366a0
#
_entry.id   4874910b996fe8ffe8ddf3d060c366a0
#
_cell.length_a   1.000
_cell.length_b   1.000
_cell.length_c   1.000
_cell.angle_alpha   90.00
_cell.angle_beta   90.00
_cell.angle_gamma   90.00
#
_symmetry.space_group_name_H-M   'P 1'
#
loop_
_entity.id
_entity.type
_entity.pdbx_description
1 polymer ?
#
loop_
_entity_poly.entity_id
_entity_poly.type
_entity_poly.pdbx_seq_one_letter_code
_entity_poly.pdbx_strand_id
1 'polypeptide(L)'
;MQSNESSYRSIFKSTFLFGFVQVFNIVMKAAINKAVAILLGTEGMGVISLYNSAVNMLRTVAGLGIPQSAVRDVAEANATCEIEKLNRIITVTKKIVWFTALLGAVVTIVFARVLSDVSFNNRDHIVAFIFLSMAVFLSIVSEGELAILKGMRRLRDLAKASVYGSSLGLLISVPLYYFWGFAGIVPSLILAAGFSALIAWLYVRKVNYVRLVMENRTVFTDGKGMIKMGLAFMYLSLFGMLSDFIIRAFISHQSGLDEVGIFQAGSTIVVAYFGIITTALTTDYYPRISAIHSDNQALVIEVNRQAEVGLLLMGPLVVLFMFAMPLFIRILYTEMFLQSMEYIQYAIFSILITIYSNTMGMILLAKQKSSIFV
;
A
#
# COMPACT_ATOMS: atom_id res chain seq x y z
N MET A 1 1.03 -29.69 -26.13
CA MET A 1 0.86 -28.28 -26.58
C MET A 1 -0.36 -27.59 -25.96
N GLN A 2 -1.52 -28.20 -25.87
CA GLN A 2 -2.75 -27.60 -25.29
C GLN A 2 -2.66 -27.19 -23.81
N SER A 3 -1.85 -27.85 -22.97
CA SER A 3 -1.65 -27.48 -21.56
C SER A 3 -0.86 -26.17 -21.37
N ASN A 4 0.06 -25.84 -22.28
CA ASN A 4 0.82 -24.60 -22.24
C ASN A 4 -0.03 -23.38 -22.64
N GLU A 5 -0.87 -23.51 -23.68
CA GLU A 5 -1.73 -22.39 -24.12
C GLU A 5 -2.78 -22.01 -23.04
N SER A 6 -3.35 -22.98 -22.34
CA SER A 6 -4.29 -22.72 -21.24
C SER A 6 -3.61 -22.02 -20.06
N SER A 7 -2.35 -22.35 -19.78
CA SER A 7 -1.55 -21.72 -18.74
C SER A 7 -1.22 -20.26 -19.08
N TYR A 8 -0.75 -19.99 -20.30
CA TYR A 8 -0.46 -18.61 -20.76
C TYR A 8 -1.71 -17.72 -20.77
N ARG A 9 -2.85 -18.25 -21.24
CA ARG A 9 -4.12 -17.53 -21.24
C ARG A 9 -4.62 -17.22 -19.84
N SER A 10 -4.41 -18.11 -18.88
CA SER A 10 -4.74 -17.89 -17.48
C SER A 10 -3.83 -16.82 -16.84
N ILE A 11 -2.52 -16.86 -17.10
CA ILE A 11 -1.55 -15.88 -16.61
C ILE A 11 -1.88 -14.49 -17.19
N PHE A 12 -2.10 -14.39 -18.51
CA PHE A 12 -2.44 -13.13 -19.16
C PHE A 12 -3.73 -12.53 -18.59
N LYS A 13 -4.78 -13.34 -18.39
CA LYS A 13 -6.05 -12.89 -17.82
C LYS A 13 -5.92 -12.40 -16.38
N SER A 14 -5.11 -13.05 -15.56
CA SER A 14 -4.86 -12.61 -14.19
C SER A 14 -4.03 -11.33 -14.15
N THR A 15 -2.98 -11.21 -14.97
CA THR A 15 -2.15 -10.00 -15.06
C THR A 15 -2.98 -8.80 -15.53
N PHE A 16 -3.81 -8.98 -16.56
CA PHE A 16 -4.72 -7.95 -17.05
C PHE A 16 -5.72 -7.50 -15.96
N LEU A 17 -6.31 -8.47 -15.23
CA LEU A 17 -7.23 -8.17 -14.14
C LEU A 17 -6.55 -7.35 -13.02
N PHE A 18 -5.33 -7.72 -12.62
CA PHE A 18 -4.57 -6.97 -11.62
C PHE A 18 -4.21 -5.57 -12.12
N GLY A 19 -3.75 -5.44 -13.36
CA GLY A 19 -3.44 -4.15 -13.96
C GLY A 19 -4.68 -3.24 -13.98
N PHE A 20 -5.83 -3.77 -14.38
CA PHE A 20 -7.11 -3.02 -14.36
C PHE A 20 -7.48 -2.54 -12.95
N VAL A 21 -7.37 -3.42 -11.94
CA VAL A 21 -7.66 -3.05 -10.54
C VAL A 21 -6.72 -1.96 -10.04
N GLN A 22 -5.44 -2.02 -10.39
CA GLN A 22 -4.47 -0.98 -10.00
C GLN A 22 -4.81 0.36 -10.64
N VAL A 23 -5.07 0.39 -11.95
CA VAL A 23 -5.49 1.60 -12.65
C VAL A 23 -6.79 2.15 -12.06
N PHE A 24 -7.77 1.28 -11.81
CA PHE A 24 -9.04 1.68 -11.18
C PHE A 24 -8.82 2.31 -9.81
N ASN A 25 -8.02 1.69 -8.93
CA ASN A 25 -7.73 2.23 -7.61
C ASN A 25 -7.00 3.58 -7.68
N ILE A 26 -6.14 3.79 -8.67
CA ILE A 26 -5.46 5.08 -8.88
C ILE A 26 -6.46 6.14 -9.32
N VAL A 27 -7.37 5.82 -10.23
CA VAL A 27 -8.43 6.74 -10.66
C VAL A 27 -9.34 7.10 -9.47
N MET A 28 -9.72 6.12 -8.64
CA MET A 28 -10.50 6.39 -7.43
C MET A 28 -9.77 7.29 -6.44
N LYS A 29 -8.48 7.05 -6.20
CA LYS A 29 -7.65 7.92 -5.36
C LYS A 29 -7.50 9.32 -5.94
N ALA A 30 -7.31 9.45 -7.25
CA ALA A 30 -7.26 10.74 -7.93
C ALA A 30 -8.60 11.51 -7.78
N ALA A 31 -9.73 10.81 -7.90
CA ALA A 31 -11.05 11.40 -7.69
C ALA A 31 -11.26 11.87 -6.24
N ILE A 32 -10.83 11.08 -5.24
CA ILE A 32 -10.85 11.49 -3.83
C ILE A 32 -9.96 12.72 -3.62
N ASN A 33 -8.73 12.71 -4.13
CA ASN A 33 -7.79 13.82 -3.99
C ASN A 33 -8.34 15.10 -4.66
N LYS A 34 -8.96 14.98 -5.82
CA LYS A 34 -9.64 16.11 -6.50
C LYS A 34 -10.78 16.66 -5.65
N ALA A 35 -11.62 15.79 -5.08
CA ALA A 35 -12.70 16.20 -4.20
C ALA A 35 -12.17 16.92 -2.94
N VAL A 36 -11.14 16.39 -2.32
CA VAL A 36 -10.46 17.04 -1.18
C VAL A 36 -9.90 18.40 -1.58
N ALA A 37 -9.20 18.49 -2.72
CA ALA A 37 -8.63 19.74 -3.21
C ALA A 37 -9.68 20.83 -3.47
N ILE A 38 -10.88 20.45 -3.93
CA ILE A 38 -11.99 21.38 -4.18
C ILE A 38 -12.71 21.77 -2.89
N LEU A 39 -12.98 20.80 -2.00
CA LEU A 39 -13.85 20.99 -0.85
C LEU A 39 -13.08 21.46 0.40
N LEU A 40 -11.83 21.06 0.58
CA LEU A 40 -11.05 21.32 1.77
C LEU A 40 -9.75 22.10 1.50
N GLY A 41 -9.37 22.29 0.24
CA GLY A 41 -8.17 23.05 -0.14
C GLY A 41 -6.85 22.36 0.21
N THR A 42 -5.78 23.13 0.25
CA THR A 42 -4.42 22.69 0.55
C THR A 42 -4.28 22.27 2.01
N GLU A 43 -4.84 23.01 2.94
CA GLU A 43 -4.83 22.69 4.37
C GLU A 43 -5.52 21.36 4.66
N GLY A 44 -6.73 21.12 4.11
CA GLY A 44 -7.45 19.86 4.28
C GLY A 44 -6.70 18.68 3.68
N MET A 45 -6.02 18.87 2.54
CA MET A 45 -5.13 17.86 1.97
C MET A 45 -3.95 17.56 2.91
N GLY A 46 -3.39 18.57 3.55
CA GLY A 46 -2.32 18.44 4.54
C GLY A 46 -2.75 17.61 5.76
N VAL A 47 -3.91 17.94 6.33
CA VAL A 47 -4.48 17.21 7.48
C VAL A 47 -4.73 15.74 7.14
N ILE A 48 -5.37 15.46 6.00
CA ILE A 48 -5.62 14.08 5.52
C ILE A 48 -4.30 13.34 5.30
N SER A 49 -3.30 14.00 4.76
CA SER A 49 -1.98 13.44 4.50
C SER A 49 -1.28 13.02 5.79
N LEU A 50 -1.28 13.86 6.82
CA LEU A 50 -0.70 13.55 8.13
C LEU A 50 -1.42 12.40 8.81
N TYR A 51 -2.76 12.40 8.83
CA TYR A 51 -3.51 11.29 9.41
C TYR A 51 -3.25 9.98 8.67
N ASN A 52 -3.24 9.99 7.33
CA ASN A 52 -2.96 8.80 6.53
C ASN A 52 -1.54 8.27 6.75
N SER A 53 -0.53 9.15 6.83
CA SER A 53 0.86 8.72 7.07
C SER A 53 1.03 8.12 8.46
N ALA A 54 0.41 8.71 9.49
CA ALA A 54 0.38 8.16 10.84
C ALA A 54 -0.34 6.81 10.91
N VAL A 55 -1.54 6.70 10.31
CA VAL A 55 -2.30 5.44 10.24
C VAL A 55 -1.51 4.36 9.50
N ASN A 56 -0.85 4.69 8.39
CA ASN A 56 -0.04 3.74 7.62
C ASN A 56 1.18 3.27 8.40
N MET A 57 1.87 4.16 9.09
CA MET A 57 3.00 3.83 9.96
C MET A 57 2.56 2.88 11.09
N LEU A 58 1.49 3.25 11.81
CA LEU A 58 0.95 2.44 12.92
C LEU A 58 0.46 1.07 12.44
N ARG A 59 -0.24 1.02 11.30
CA ARG A 59 -0.68 -0.22 10.67
C ARG A 59 0.49 -1.13 10.31
N THR A 60 1.58 -0.58 9.79
CA THR A 60 2.78 -1.35 9.43
C THR A 60 3.46 -1.91 10.67
N VAL A 61 3.63 -1.08 11.71
CA VAL A 61 4.27 -1.49 12.97
C VAL A 61 3.41 -2.50 13.72
N ALA A 62 2.13 -2.17 13.98
CA ALA A 62 1.26 -3.01 14.78
C ALA A 62 0.78 -4.27 14.03
N GLY A 63 0.64 -4.18 12.70
CA GLY A 63 0.30 -5.33 11.86
C GLY A 63 1.41 -6.36 11.76
N LEU A 64 2.63 -6.05 12.25
CA LEU A 64 3.80 -6.94 12.30
C LEU A 64 4.10 -7.65 10.95
N GLY A 65 3.70 -7.06 9.82
CA GLY A 65 3.85 -7.66 8.49
C GLY A 65 3.08 -8.98 8.30
N ILE A 66 2.15 -9.30 9.21
CA ILE A 66 1.34 -10.53 9.16
C ILE A 66 0.57 -10.69 7.83
N PRO A 67 -0.07 -9.65 7.26
CA PRO A 67 -0.76 -9.81 5.98
C PRO A 67 0.16 -10.32 4.85
N GLN A 68 1.42 -9.87 4.80
CA GLN A 68 2.38 -10.29 3.78
C GLN A 68 2.84 -11.74 3.98
N SER A 69 3.17 -12.14 5.21
CA SER A 69 3.56 -13.51 5.52
C SER A 69 2.40 -14.50 5.37
N ALA A 70 1.18 -14.10 5.75
CA ALA A 70 -0.02 -14.90 5.61
C ALA A 70 -0.33 -15.30 4.16
N VAL A 71 -0.05 -14.42 3.19
CA VAL A 71 -0.21 -14.75 1.75
C VAL A 71 0.58 -16.00 1.39
N ARG A 72 1.84 -16.09 1.86
CA ARG A 72 2.71 -17.23 1.60
C ARG A 72 2.18 -18.50 2.26
N ASP A 73 1.89 -18.45 3.56
CA ASP A 73 1.50 -19.63 4.33
C ASP A 73 0.15 -20.19 3.86
N VAL A 74 -0.81 -19.30 3.52
CA VAL A 74 -2.09 -19.69 2.91
C VAL A 74 -1.88 -20.27 1.51
N ALA A 75 -0.98 -19.69 0.68
CA ALA A 75 -0.69 -20.21 -0.65
C ALA A 75 -0.03 -21.59 -0.59
N GLU A 76 0.88 -21.82 0.35
CA GLU A 76 1.52 -23.11 0.59
C GLU A 76 0.49 -24.16 1.02
N ALA A 77 -0.37 -23.85 2.00
CA ALA A 77 -1.43 -24.73 2.46
C ALA A 77 -2.46 -25.03 1.36
N ASN A 78 -2.79 -24.05 0.52
CA ASN A 78 -3.70 -24.25 -0.61
C ASN A 78 -3.11 -25.13 -1.71
N ALA A 79 -1.77 -25.13 -1.87
CA ALA A 79 -1.08 -25.95 -2.87
C ALA A 79 -1.01 -27.45 -2.49
N THR A 80 -1.04 -27.80 -1.19
CA THR A 80 -1.02 -29.17 -0.71
C THR A 80 -2.35 -29.90 -0.90
N CYS A 81 -3.43 -29.20 -1.23
CA CYS A 81 -4.80 -29.72 -1.32
C CYS A 81 -5.31 -30.37 -0.01
N GLU A 82 -4.63 -30.17 1.11
CA GLU A 82 -5.03 -30.65 2.43
C GLU A 82 -6.00 -29.65 3.07
N ILE A 83 -7.30 -29.96 3.04
CA ILE A 83 -8.35 -29.06 3.54
C ILE A 83 -8.14 -28.73 5.03
N GLU A 84 -7.69 -29.68 5.82
CA GLU A 84 -7.47 -29.48 7.25
C GLU A 84 -6.34 -28.49 7.51
N LYS A 85 -5.21 -28.61 6.81
CA LYS A 85 -4.08 -27.68 6.89
C LYS A 85 -4.48 -26.27 6.47
N LEU A 86 -5.26 -26.14 5.39
CA LEU A 86 -5.76 -24.87 4.92
C LEU A 86 -6.69 -24.21 5.96
N ASN A 87 -7.65 -24.96 6.51
CA ASN A 87 -8.55 -24.48 7.57
C ASN A 87 -7.78 -24.01 8.81
N ARG A 88 -6.74 -24.75 9.20
CA ARG A 88 -5.86 -24.43 10.32
C ARG A 88 -5.13 -23.11 10.08
N ILE A 89 -4.46 -22.96 8.94
CA ILE A 89 -3.71 -21.73 8.59
C ILE A 89 -4.63 -20.53 8.47
N ILE A 90 -5.79 -20.63 7.84
CA ILE A 90 -6.76 -19.53 7.78
C ILE A 90 -7.24 -19.14 9.19
N THR A 91 -7.51 -20.10 10.05
CA THR A 91 -7.94 -19.84 11.43
C THR A 91 -6.84 -19.14 12.23
N VAL A 92 -5.59 -19.61 12.11
CA VAL A 92 -4.39 -18.99 12.73
C VAL A 92 -4.21 -17.55 12.23
N THR A 93 -4.24 -17.36 10.91
CA THR A 93 -4.12 -16.03 10.30
C THR A 93 -5.15 -15.06 10.84
N LYS A 94 -6.43 -15.44 10.85
CA LYS A 94 -7.51 -14.58 11.37
C LYS A 94 -7.32 -14.21 12.83
N LYS A 95 -6.96 -15.17 13.68
CA LYS A 95 -6.75 -14.89 15.12
C LYS A 95 -5.57 -13.95 15.33
N ILE A 96 -4.44 -14.16 14.63
CA ILE A 96 -3.26 -13.29 14.74
C ILE A 96 -3.58 -11.89 14.21
N VAL A 97 -4.26 -11.77 13.06
CA VAL A 97 -4.70 -10.48 12.49
C VAL A 97 -5.58 -9.72 13.46
N TRP A 98 -6.56 -10.38 14.12
CA TRP A 98 -7.40 -9.74 15.13
C TRP A 98 -6.61 -9.27 16.35
N PHE A 99 -5.65 -10.08 16.80
CA PHE A 99 -4.77 -9.70 17.91
C PHE A 99 -3.90 -8.49 17.55
N THR A 100 -3.26 -8.50 16.38
CA THR A 100 -2.41 -7.38 15.90
C THR A 100 -3.24 -6.13 15.61
N ALA A 101 -4.48 -6.26 15.12
CA ALA A 101 -5.39 -5.16 14.93
C ALA A 101 -5.79 -4.50 16.27
N LEU A 102 -6.11 -5.30 17.28
CA LEU A 102 -6.39 -4.79 18.62
C LEU A 102 -5.17 -4.12 19.23
N LEU A 103 -3.98 -4.72 19.08
CA LEU A 103 -2.72 -4.12 19.51
C LEU A 103 -2.50 -2.76 18.82
N GLY A 104 -2.75 -2.67 17.51
CA GLY A 104 -2.65 -1.43 16.75
C GLY A 104 -3.59 -0.34 17.27
N ALA A 105 -4.84 -0.70 17.58
CA ALA A 105 -5.79 0.24 18.16
C ALA A 105 -5.31 0.75 19.54
N VAL A 106 -4.88 -0.16 20.42
CA VAL A 106 -4.38 0.20 21.76
C VAL A 106 -3.13 1.09 21.65
N VAL A 107 -2.17 0.73 20.82
CA VAL A 107 -0.95 1.54 20.60
C VAL A 107 -1.33 2.93 20.08
N THR A 108 -2.27 3.03 19.14
CA THR A 108 -2.74 4.32 18.63
C THR A 108 -3.34 5.19 19.73
N ILE A 109 -4.18 4.62 20.61
CA ILE A 109 -4.79 5.34 21.71
C ILE A 109 -3.73 5.80 22.72
N VAL A 110 -2.81 4.93 23.12
CA VAL A 110 -1.73 5.24 24.08
C VAL A 110 -0.83 6.35 23.56
N PHE A 111 -0.48 6.30 22.28
CA PHE A 111 0.40 7.29 21.65
C PHE A 111 -0.36 8.47 21.02
N ALA A 112 -1.68 8.59 21.18
CA ALA A 112 -2.49 9.64 20.55
C ALA A 112 -1.98 11.05 20.84
N ARG A 113 -1.51 11.31 22.07
CA ARG A 113 -0.90 12.58 22.46
C ARG A 113 0.39 12.85 21.71
N VAL A 114 1.30 11.88 21.67
CA VAL A 114 2.58 12.00 20.97
C VAL A 114 2.37 12.19 19.47
N LEU A 115 1.41 11.44 18.90
CA LEU A 115 1.05 11.56 17.49
C LEU A 115 0.49 12.95 17.15
N SER A 116 -0.35 13.53 18.04
CA SER A 116 -0.87 14.88 17.86
C SER A 116 0.27 15.92 17.93
N ASP A 117 1.09 15.86 18.99
CA ASP A 117 2.21 16.79 19.18
C ASP A 117 3.21 16.68 17.99
N VAL A 118 3.57 15.46 17.56
CA VAL A 118 4.52 15.25 16.46
C VAL A 118 3.96 15.60 15.09
N SER A 119 2.68 15.34 14.81
CA SER A 119 2.10 15.58 13.49
C SER A 119 1.70 17.05 13.29
N PHE A 120 1.12 17.69 14.33
CA PHE A 120 0.44 18.97 14.20
C PHE A 120 1.03 20.07 15.08
N ASN A 121 2.05 19.78 15.87
CA ASN A 121 2.64 20.71 16.84
C ASN A 121 1.61 21.28 17.84
N ASN A 122 0.52 20.59 18.06
CA ASN A 122 -0.54 20.95 19.00
C ASN A 122 -1.25 19.68 19.55
N ARG A 123 -2.16 19.89 20.50
CA ARG A 123 -2.92 18.82 21.18
C ARG A 123 -4.37 18.72 20.74
N ASP A 124 -4.79 19.50 19.78
CA ASP A 124 -6.19 19.59 19.36
C ASP A 124 -6.64 18.31 18.62
N HIS A 125 -5.67 17.56 18.09
CA HIS A 125 -5.90 16.35 17.32
C HIS A 125 -5.85 15.04 18.13
N ILE A 126 -5.70 15.10 19.48
CA ILE A 126 -5.66 13.88 20.35
C ILE A 126 -6.93 13.05 20.17
N VAL A 127 -8.09 13.70 20.24
CA VAL A 127 -9.39 13.02 20.08
C VAL A 127 -9.51 12.40 18.69
N ALA A 128 -9.02 13.07 17.67
CA ALA A 128 -8.96 12.55 16.29
C ALA A 128 -8.13 11.26 16.23
N PHE A 129 -6.95 11.20 16.84
CA PHE A 129 -6.12 9.99 16.89
C PHE A 129 -6.77 8.85 17.69
N ILE A 130 -7.49 9.16 18.78
CA ILE A 130 -8.26 8.16 19.50
C ILE A 130 -9.32 7.52 18.59
N PHE A 131 -10.06 8.30 17.81
CA PHE A 131 -11.02 7.76 16.84
C PHE A 131 -10.31 7.04 15.67
N LEU A 132 -9.18 7.54 15.19
CA LEU A 132 -8.39 6.90 14.12
C LEU A 132 -7.82 5.54 14.53
N SER A 133 -7.75 5.22 15.82
CA SER A 133 -7.43 3.87 16.29
C SER A 133 -8.36 2.81 15.68
N MET A 134 -9.63 3.16 15.47
CA MET A 134 -10.60 2.29 14.80
C MET A 134 -10.27 2.12 13.30
N ALA A 135 -9.78 3.16 12.64
CA ALA A 135 -9.31 3.06 11.26
C ALA A 135 -8.08 2.16 11.14
N VAL A 136 -7.12 2.24 12.10
CA VAL A 136 -5.97 1.35 12.17
C VAL A 136 -6.42 -0.11 12.34
N PHE A 137 -7.31 -0.38 13.30
CA PHE A 137 -7.89 -1.70 13.54
C PHE A 137 -8.53 -2.27 12.27
N LEU A 138 -9.46 -1.54 11.67
CA LEU A 138 -10.21 -1.97 10.49
C LEU A 138 -9.29 -2.17 9.28
N SER A 139 -8.25 -1.34 9.13
CA SER A 139 -7.29 -1.49 8.04
C SER A 139 -6.45 -2.77 8.16
N ILE A 140 -5.97 -3.10 9.37
CA ILE A 140 -5.23 -4.35 9.62
C ILE A 140 -6.13 -5.57 9.35
N VAL A 141 -7.38 -5.54 9.81
CA VAL A 141 -8.36 -6.61 9.56
C VAL A 141 -8.61 -6.76 8.04
N SER A 142 -8.83 -5.64 7.35
CA SER A 142 -9.05 -5.65 5.89
C SER A 142 -7.87 -6.28 5.14
N GLU A 143 -6.65 -5.90 5.48
CA GLU A 143 -5.44 -6.48 4.84
C GLU A 143 -5.28 -7.97 5.12
N GLY A 144 -5.59 -8.41 6.34
CA GLY A 144 -5.58 -9.82 6.70
C GLY A 144 -6.59 -10.65 5.89
N GLU A 145 -7.82 -10.15 5.73
CA GLU A 145 -8.84 -10.81 4.90
C GLU A 145 -8.41 -10.83 3.41
N LEU A 146 -7.89 -9.73 2.88
CA LEU A 146 -7.37 -9.68 1.52
C LEU A 146 -6.16 -10.60 1.31
N ALA A 147 -5.32 -10.80 2.33
CA ALA A 147 -4.19 -11.73 2.28
C ALA A 147 -4.65 -13.18 2.11
N ILE A 148 -5.76 -13.58 2.74
CA ILE A 148 -6.37 -14.90 2.56
C ILE A 148 -6.81 -15.08 1.09
N LEU A 149 -7.52 -14.09 0.49
CA LEU A 149 -7.93 -14.16 -0.91
C LEU A 149 -6.74 -14.24 -1.87
N LYS A 150 -5.66 -13.50 -1.58
CA LYS A 150 -4.39 -13.54 -2.35
C LYS A 150 -3.75 -14.92 -2.26
N GLY A 151 -3.57 -15.47 -1.06
CA GLY A 151 -2.98 -16.79 -0.82
C GLY A 151 -3.77 -17.91 -1.49
N MET A 152 -5.09 -17.84 -1.46
CA MET A 152 -5.97 -18.81 -2.14
C MET A 152 -6.06 -18.59 -3.67
N ARG A 153 -5.34 -17.62 -4.24
CA ARG A 153 -5.40 -17.24 -5.65
C ARG A 153 -6.82 -16.91 -6.16
N ARG A 154 -7.72 -16.45 -5.27
CA ARG A 154 -9.07 -15.99 -5.64
C ARG A 154 -9.04 -14.59 -6.22
N LEU A 155 -8.35 -14.43 -7.34
CA LEU A 155 -8.00 -13.14 -7.95
C LEU A 155 -9.22 -12.30 -8.34
N ARG A 156 -10.31 -12.95 -8.77
CA ARG A 156 -11.55 -12.25 -9.12
C ARG A 156 -12.25 -11.67 -7.88
N ASP A 157 -12.25 -12.41 -6.78
CA ASP A 157 -12.86 -11.95 -5.53
C ASP A 157 -12.02 -10.84 -4.91
N LEU A 158 -10.69 -10.95 -4.98
CA LEU A 158 -9.76 -9.90 -4.58
C LEU A 158 -9.96 -8.62 -5.38
N ALA A 159 -10.08 -8.74 -6.72
CA ALA A 159 -10.36 -7.62 -7.62
C ALA A 159 -11.67 -6.91 -7.25
N LYS A 160 -12.76 -7.68 -7.09
CA LYS A 160 -14.07 -7.15 -6.69
C LYS A 160 -14.01 -6.49 -5.31
N ALA A 161 -13.35 -7.12 -4.34
CA ALA A 161 -13.21 -6.55 -2.99
C ALA A 161 -12.47 -5.21 -3.03
N SER A 162 -11.37 -5.10 -3.79
CA SER A 162 -10.63 -3.86 -3.95
C SER A 162 -11.45 -2.77 -4.64
N VAL A 163 -12.11 -3.10 -5.75
CA VAL A 163 -12.93 -2.15 -6.52
C VAL A 163 -14.11 -1.64 -5.70
N TYR A 164 -14.89 -2.52 -5.09
CA TYR A 164 -16.04 -2.10 -4.28
C TYR A 164 -15.60 -1.35 -3.02
N GLY A 165 -14.51 -1.78 -2.36
CA GLY A 165 -13.97 -1.09 -1.19
C GLY A 165 -13.56 0.34 -1.52
N SER A 166 -12.79 0.55 -2.59
CA SER A 166 -12.35 1.90 -3.01
C SER A 166 -13.51 2.76 -3.52
N SER A 167 -14.48 2.19 -4.25
CA SER A 167 -15.67 2.92 -4.72
C SER A 167 -16.55 3.39 -3.57
N LEU A 168 -16.84 2.52 -2.59
CA LEU A 168 -17.62 2.90 -1.40
C LEU A 168 -16.86 3.91 -0.55
N GLY A 169 -15.53 3.79 -0.45
CA GLY A 169 -14.68 4.78 0.22
C GLY A 169 -14.87 6.17 -0.39
N LEU A 170 -14.83 6.29 -1.72
CA LEU A 170 -15.06 7.57 -2.42
C LEU A 170 -16.49 8.09 -2.19
N LEU A 171 -17.50 7.23 -2.41
CA LEU A 171 -18.91 7.61 -2.31
C LEU A 171 -19.29 8.13 -0.92
N ILE A 172 -18.60 7.70 0.12
CA ILE A 172 -18.86 8.13 1.49
C ILE A 172 -18.00 9.32 1.88
N SER A 173 -16.73 9.35 1.45
CA SER A 173 -15.81 10.43 1.82
C SER A 173 -16.25 11.76 1.22
N VAL A 174 -16.69 11.79 -0.04
CA VAL A 174 -17.08 13.05 -0.71
C VAL A 174 -18.27 13.75 -0.02
N PRO A 175 -19.40 13.08 0.30
CA PRO A 175 -20.48 13.71 1.06
C PRO A 175 -20.04 14.19 2.46
N LEU A 176 -19.19 13.41 3.15
CA LEU A 176 -18.71 13.81 4.47
C LEU A 176 -17.86 15.08 4.40
N TYR A 177 -17.02 15.23 3.39
CA TYR A 177 -16.24 16.46 3.18
C TYR A 177 -17.13 17.62 2.77
N TYR A 178 -18.18 17.39 1.98
CA TYR A 178 -19.11 18.42 1.54
C TYR A 178 -19.96 18.97 2.70
N PHE A 179 -20.53 18.09 3.54
CA PHE A 179 -21.45 18.49 4.59
C PHE A 179 -20.75 18.90 5.90
N TRP A 180 -19.62 18.25 6.23
CA TRP A 180 -18.96 18.44 7.53
C TRP A 180 -17.57 19.08 7.41
N GLY A 181 -17.07 19.35 6.21
CA GLY A 181 -15.77 19.97 5.98
C GLY A 181 -14.64 19.21 6.70
N PHE A 182 -13.83 19.90 7.45
CA PHE A 182 -12.71 19.32 8.21
C PHE A 182 -13.15 18.28 9.24
N ALA A 183 -14.30 18.46 9.89
CA ALA A 183 -14.84 17.49 10.85
C ALA A 183 -15.20 16.15 10.17
N GLY A 184 -15.45 16.14 8.86
CA GLY A 184 -15.72 14.95 8.07
C GLY A 184 -14.48 14.10 7.78
N ILE A 185 -13.26 14.59 8.00
CA ILE A 185 -12.02 13.87 7.66
C ILE A 185 -11.89 12.57 8.46
N VAL A 186 -11.95 12.64 9.77
CA VAL A 186 -11.79 11.45 10.63
C VAL A 186 -12.90 10.41 10.41
N PRO A 187 -14.18 10.77 10.40
CA PRO A 187 -15.25 9.84 10.04
C PRO A 187 -15.09 9.20 8.66
N SER A 188 -14.63 9.96 7.66
CA SER A 188 -14.41 9.43 6.31
C SER A 188 -13.34 8.34 6.28
N LEU A 189 -12.22 8.55 6.96
CA LEU A 189 -11.14 7.56 7.06
C LEU A 189 -11.59 6.27 7.77
N ILE A 190 -12.37 6.41 8.86
CA ILE A 190 -12.91 5.27 9.60
C ILE A 190 -13.89 4.48 8.74
N LEU A 191 -14.85 5.16 8.11
CA LEU A 191 -15.87 4.50 7.30
C LEU A 191 -15.26 3.87 6.04
N ALA A 192 -14.31 4.52 5.38
CA ALA A 192 -13.60 3.94 4.23
C ALA A 192 -12.86 2.66 4.63
N ALA A 193 -12.15 2.65 5.77
CA ALA A 193 -11.50 1.45 6.30
C ALA A 193 -12.53 0.38 6.69
N GLY A 194 -13.66 0.78 7.29
CA GLY A 194 -14.76 -0.11 7.68
C GLY A 194 -15.41 -0.81 6.50
N PHE A 195 -15.73 -0.06 5.44
CA PHE A 195 -16.29 -0.65 4.22
C PHE A 195 -15.27 -1.55 3.50
N SER A 196 -14.00 -1.17 3.47
CA SER A 196 -12.94 -2.03 2.93
C SER A 196 -12.87 -3.35 3.71
N ALA A 197 -12.89 -3.32 5.05
CA ALA A 197 -12.87 -4.50 5.90
C ALA A 197 -14.14 -5.35 5.73
N LEU A 198 -15.31 -4.72 5.68
CA LEU A 198 -16.59 -5.40 5.48
C LEU A 198 -16.64 -6.13 4.14
N ILE A 199 -16.26 -5.46 3.06
CA ILE A 199 -16.25 -6.06 1.72
C ILE A 199 -15.24 -7.21 1.65
N ALA A 200 -14.02 -7.03 2.16
CA ALA A 200 -13.01 -8.09 2.21
C ALA A 200 -13.54 -9.31 2.99
N TRP A 201 -14.14 -9.10 4.16
CA TRP A 201 -14.74 -10.15 4.96
C TRP A 201 -15.90 -10.87 4.26
N LEU A 202 -16.80 -10.15 3.56
CA LEU A 202 -17.89 -10.74 2.80
C LEU A 202 -17.38 -11.67 1.68
N TYR A 203 -16.29 -11.29 1.01
CA TYR A 203 -15.69 -12.15 -0.02
C TYR A 203 -14.95 -13.34 0.57
N VAL A 204 -14.28 -13.20 1.72
CA VAL A 204 -13.65 -14.32 2.42
C VAL A 204 -14.70 -15.30 2.97
N ARG A 205 -15.88 -14.84 3.39
CA ARG A 205 -16.99 -15.75 3.78
C ARG A 205 -17.47 -16.66 2.66
N LYS A 206 -17.26 -16.30 1.38
CA LYS A 206 -17.55 -17.15 0.23
C LYS A 206 -16.49 -18.26 0.01
N VAL A 207 -15.43 -18.24 0.81
CA VAL A 207 -14.43 -19.30 0.82
C VAL A 207 -14.97 -20.43 1.68
N ASN A 208 -15.03 -21.63 1.10
CA ASN A 208 -15.42 -22.83 1.86
C ASN A 208 -14.27 -23.25 2.76
N TYR A 209 -14.24 -22.73 3.99
CA TYR A 209 -13.34 -23.20 5.03
C TYR A 209 -14.11 -23.39 6.33
N VAL A 210 -13.67 -24.36 7.14
CA VAL A 210 -14.24 -24.61 8.48
C VAL A 210 -13.36 -23.91 9.50
N ARG A 211 -13.98 -23.07 10.31
CA ARG A 211 -13.29 -22.41 11.41
C ARG A 211 -13.01 -23.42 12.52
N LEU A 212 -11.75 -23.68 12.80
CA LEU A 212 -11.35 -24.60 13.86
C LEU A 212 -11.37 -23.89 15.23
N VAL A 213 -11.82 -24.59 16.25
CA VAL A 213 -11.67 -24.11 17.63
C VAL A 213 -10.26 -24.47 18.09
N MET A 214 -9.43 -23.47 18.28
CA MET A 214 -8.02 -23.64 18.67
C MET A 214 -7.74 -22.79 19.91
N GLU A 215 -6.95 -23.34 20.84
CA GLU A 215 -6.42 -22.56 21.97
C GLU A 215 -5.44 -21.49 21.50
N ASN A 216 -5.38 -20.37 22.19
CA ASN A 216 -4.48 -19.27 21.83
C ASN A 216 -3.01 -19.70 21.82
N ARG A 217 -2.60 -20.59 22.76
CA ARG A 217 -1.23 -21.14 22.80
C ARG A 217 -0.88 -21.87 21.50
N THR A 218 -1.77 -22.71 21.00
CA THR A 218 -1.62 -23.43 19.74
C THR A 218 -1.54 -22.47 18.55
N VAL A 219 -2.37 -21.42 18.53
CA VAL A 219 -2.35 -20.39 17.48
C VAL A 219 -1.00 -19.69 17.38
N PHE A 220 -0.43 -19.29 18.51
CA PHE A 220 0.90 -18.64 18.52
C PHE A 220 2.02 -19.62 18.18
N THR A 221 1.91 -20.90 18.57
CA THR A 221 2.91 -21.92 18.21
C THR A 221 2.90 -22.19 16.71
N ASP A 222 1.72 -22.39 16.13
CA ASP A 222 1.54 -22.62 14.69
C ASP A 222 1.87 -21.37 13.85
N GLY A 223 1.55 -20.18 14.39
CA GLY A 223 1.82 -18.90 13.75
C GLY A 223 3.24 -18.37 13.92
N LYS A 224 4.13 -19.06 14.67
CA LYS A 224 5.49 -18.59 14.96
C LYS A 224 6.28 -18.30 13.66
N GLY A 225 6.18 -19.16 12.65
CA GLY A 225 6.82 -18.96 11.36
C GLY A 225 6.29 -17.72 10.65
N MET A 226 4.95 -17.55 10.65
CA MET A 226 4.25 -16.39 10.08
C MET A 226 4.68 -15.09 10.78
N ILE A 227 4.75 -15.07 12.10
CA ILE A 227 5.18 -13.90 12.89
C ILE A 227 6.65 -13.57 12.59
N LYS A 228 7.56 -14.55 12.59
CA LYS A 228 8.98 -14.33 12.30
C LYS A 228 9.19 -13.72 10.91
N MET A 229 8.52 -14.25 9.91
CA MET A 229 8.59 -13.74 8.54
C MET A 229 7.90 -12.37 8.42
N GLY A 230 6.77 -12.19 9.11
CA GLY A 230 6.05 -10.92 9.17
C GLY A 230 6.93 -9.80 9.73
N LEU A 231 7.64 -10.04 10.84
CA LEU A 231 8.58 -9.09 11.41
C LEU A 231 9.67 -8.67 10.42
N ALA A 232 10.18 -9.57 9.59
CA ALA A 232 11.13 -9.23 8.54
C ALA A 232 10.50 -8.28 7.50
N PHE A 233 9.26 -8.55 7.05
CA PHE A 233 8.54 -7.64 6.14
C PHE A 233 8.22 -6.30 6.78
N MET A 234 7.82 -6.30 8.06
CA MET A 234 7.61 -5.07 8.82
C MET A 234 8.89 -4.22 8.86
N TYR A 235 10.02 -4.83 9.20
CA TYR A 235 11.29 -4.12 9.28
C TYR A 235 11.68 -3.47 7.94
N LEU A 236 11.55 -4.21 6.82
CA LEU A 236 11.81 -3.68 5.48
C LEU A 236 10.92 -2.49 5.11
N SER A 237 9.64 -2.53 5.53
CA SER A 237 8.67 -1.47 5.21
C SER A 237 8.74 -0.28 6.16
N LEU A 238 9.25 -0.49 7.38
CA LEU A 238 9.23 0.49 8.47
C LEU A 238 9.99 1.76 8.11
N PHE A 239 11.20 1.63 7.56
CA PHE A 239 12.02 2.77 7.22
C PHE A 239 11.33 3.70 6.22
N GLY A 240 10.69 3.15 5.19
CA GLY A 240 9.95 3.95 4.21
C GLY A 240 8.76 4.67 4.83
N MET A 241 7.96 3.96 5.64
CA MET A 241 6.78 4.55 6.29
C MET A 241 7.14 5.58 7.35
N LEU A 242 8.19 5.31 8.12
CA LEU A 242 8.71 6.24 9.13
C LEU A 242 9.28 7.51 8.49
N SER A 243 10.06 7.37 7.43
CA SER A 243 10.59 8.52 6.67
C SER A 243 9.47 9.37 6.09
N ASP A 244 8.45 8.75 5.50
CA ASP A 244 7.27 9.43 4.95
C ASP A 244 6.52 10.22 6.03
N PHE A 245 6.32 9.63 7.21
CA PHE A 245 5.68 10.30 8.34
C PHE A 245 6.53 11.46 8.89
N ILE A 246 7.84 11.25 9.10
CA ILE A 246 8.74 12.27 9.64
C ILE A 246 8.84 13.46 8.70
N ILE A 247 8.94 13.22 7.38
CA ILE A 247 9.02 14.32 6.39
C ILE A 247 7.76 15.18 6.47
N ARG A 248 6.57 14.60 6.51
CA ARG A 248 5.31 15.36 6.62
C ARG A 248 5.19 16.10 7.94
N ALA A 249 5.55 15.45 9.05
CA ALA A 249 5.56 16.07 10.35
C ALA A 249 6.53 17.27 10.38
N PHE A 250 7.72 17.12 9.82
CA PHE A 250 8.70 18.20 9.71
C PHE A 250 8.16 19.38 8.88
N ILE A 251 7.57 19.13 7.72
CA ILE A 251 6.96 20.17 6.89
C ILE A 251 5.84 20.88 7.66
N SER A 252 4.99 20.11 8.36
CA SER A 252 3.90 20.65 9.17
C SER A 252 4.41 21.63 10.25
N HIS A 253 5.51 21.28 10.92
CA HIS A 253 6.09 22.10 11.97
C HIS A 253 6.79 23.37 11.46
N GLN A 254 7.43 23.28 10.28
CA GLN A 254 8.22 24.40 9.73
C GLN A 254 7.40 25.35 8.87
N SER A 255 6.48 24.82 8.08
CA SER A 255 5.83 25.57 6.99
C SER A 255 4.30 25.52 7.05
N GLY A 256 3.73 24.71 7.94
CA GLY A 256 2.29 24.60 8.14
C GLY A 256 1.60 23.51 7.29
N LEU A 257 0.29 23.41 7.49
CA LEU A 257 -0.53 22.33 6.91
C LEU A 257 -0.74 22.49 5.39
N ASP A 258 -0.78 23.72 4.89
CA ASP A 258 -0.90 23.99 3.45
C ASP A 258 0.27 23.41 2.67
N GLU A 259 1.50 23.60 3.18
CA GLU A 259 2.70 23.05 2.55
C GLU A 259 2.74 21.53 2.58
N VAL A 260 2.21 20.89 3.64
CA VAL A 260 2.03 19.43 3.67
C VAL A 260 1.06 18.97 2.57
N GLY A 261 0.00 19.74 2.33
CA GLY A 261 -0.96 19.47 1.25
C GLY A 261 -0.35 19.60 -0.14
N ILE A 262 0.43 20.67 -0.36
CA ILE A 262 1.17 20.89 -1.61
C ILE A 262 2.21 19.78 -1.83
N PHE A 263 2.96 19.42 -0.79
CA PHE A 263 3.89 18.29 -0.83
C PHE A 263 3.18 16.96 -1.13
N GLN A 264 2.02 16.72 -0.51
CA GLN A 264 1.20 15.50 -0.76
C GLN A 264 0.77 15.41 -2.22
N ALA A 265 0.30 16.50 -2.81
CA ALA A 265 -0.09 16.52 -4.22
C ALA A 265 1.09 16.19 -5.14
N GLY A 266 2.22 16.84 -4.93
CA GLY A 266 3.44 16.59 -5.70
C GLY A 266 3.97 15.17 -5.54
N SER A 267 4.07 14.69 -4.30
CA SER A 267 4.55 13.32 -4.02
C SER A 267 3.62 12.24 -4.60
N THR A 268 2.30 12.46 -4.59
CA THR A 268 1.35 11.54 -5.21
C THR A 268 1.57 11.44 -6.72
N ILE A 269 1.80 12.56 -7.39
CA ILE A 269 2.09 12.59 -8.82
C ILE A 269 3.37 11.81 -9.12
N VAL A 270 4.46 12.09 -8.40
CA VAL A 270 5.76 11.47 -8.65
C VAL A 270 5.74 9.98 -8.29
N VAL A 271 5.25 9.61 -7.11
CA VAL A 271 5.34 8.23 -6.62
C VAL A 271 4.26 7.33 -7.21
N ALA A 272 2.99 7.79 -7.24
CA ALA A 272 1.90 6.91 -7.64
C ALA A 272 1.82 6.72 -9.15
N TYR A 273 1.96 7.78 -9.95
CA TYR A 273 1.76 7.67 -11.38
C TYR A 273 2.99 7.08 -12.10
N PHE A 274 4.18 7.52 -11.74
CA PHE A 274 5.40 6.91 -12.31
C PHE A 274 5.72 5.53 -11.72
N GLY A 275 5.28 5.25 -10.50
CA GLY A 275 5.40 3.94 -9.86
C GLY A 275 4.74 2.81 -10.65
N ILE A 276 3.67 3.09 -11.42
CA ILE A 276 3.02 2.10 -12.29
C ILE A 276 4.00 1.63 -13.36
N ILE A 277 4.69 2.56 -14.01
CA ILE A 277 5.62 2.27 -15.10
C ILE A 277 6.82 1.48 -14.54
N THR A 278 7.34 1.92 -13.40
CA THR A 278 8.44 1.22 -12.71
C THR A 278 8.03 -0.22 -12.35
N THR A 279 6.81 -0.42 -11.84
CA THR A 279 6.29 -1.76 -11.52
C THR A 279 6.15 -2.63 -12.77
N ALA A 280 5.68 -2.07 -13.88
CA ALA A 280 5.58 -2.80 -15.15
C ALA A 280 6.95 -3.26 -15.65
N LEU A 281 7.96 -2.39 -15.60
CA LEU A 281 9.34 -2.70 -15.99
C LEU A 281 9.97 -3.80 -15.13
N THR A 282 9.69 -3.82 -13.82
CA THR A 282 10.26 -4.81 -12.90
C THR A 282 9.57 -6.17 -12.95
N THR A 283 8.32 -6.23 -13.37
CA THR A 283 7.53 -7.48 -13.41
C THR A 283 8.11 -8.50 -14.39
N ASP A 284 8.54 -8.05 -15.57
CA ASP A 284 9.17 -8.91 -16.58
C ASP A 284 10.67 -9.17 -16.29
N TYR A 285 11.32 -8.22 -15.65
CA TYR A 285 12.76 -8.28 -15.38
C TYR A 285 13.14 -9.36 -14.34
N TYR A 286 12.38 -9.49 -13.25
CA TYR A 286 12.71 -10.41 -12.17
C TYR A 286 12.82 -11.89 -12.60
N PRO A 287 11.88 -12.46 -13.39
CA PRO A 287 12.04 -13.83 -13.90
C PRO A 287 13.28 -14.01 -14.78
N ARG A 288 13.64 -12.99 -15.59
CA ARG A 288 14.81 -13.06 -16.48
C ARG A 288 16.11 -13.15 -15.69
N ILE A 289 16.32 -12.28 -14.71
CA ILE A 289 17.53 -12.32 -13.88
C ILE A 289 17.59 -13.55 -12.98
N SER A 290 16.43 -14.05 -12.52
CA SER A 290 16.36 -15.26 -11.71
C SER A 290 16.82 -16.52 -12.49
N ALA A 291 16.59 -16.55 -13.80
CA ALA A 291 17.03 -17.66 -14.65
C ALA A 291 18.57 -17.71 -14.85
N ILE A 292 19.25 -16.55 -14.75
CA ILE A 292 20.69 -16.41 -14.96
C ILE A 292 21.48 -16.07 -13.69
N HIS A 293 20.86 -16.26 -12.50
CA HIS A 293 21.39 -15.81 -11.21
C HIS A 293 22.79 -16.33 -10.85
N SER A 294 23.23 -17.46 -11.43
CA SER A 294 24.53 -18.06 -11.20
C SER A 294 25.63 -17.49 -12.10
N ASP A 295 25.29 -16.87 -13.23
CA ASP A 295 26.24 -16.27 -14.17
C ASP A 295 26.36 -14.77 -13.94
N ASN A 296 27.48 -14.35 -13.32
CA ASN A 296 27.71 -12.94 -13.00
C ASN A 296 27.91 -12.07 -14.25
N GLN A 297 28.47 -12.60 -15.35
CA GLN A 297 28.67 -11.81 -16.57
C GLN A 297 27.35 -11.58 -17.28
N ALA A 298 26.53 -12.62 -17.41
CA ALA A 298 25.18 -12.50 -17.96
C ALA A 298 24.31 -11.55 -17.13
N LEU A 299 24.41 -11.61 -15.79
CA LEU A 299 23.71 -10.69 -14.88
C LEU A 299 24.08 -9.22 -15.16
N VAL A 300 25.37 -8.88 -15.25
CA VAL A 300 25.82 -7.50 -15.50
C VAL A 300 25.27 -6.98 -16.83
N ILE A 301 25.30 -7.80 -17.87
CA ILE A 301 24.75 -7.44 -19.19
C ILE A 301 23.27 -7.18 -19.12
N GLU A 302 22.51 -8.07 -18.46
CA GLU A 302 21.04 -7.96 -18.37
C GLU A 302 20.61 -6.76 -17.50
N VAL A 303 21.34 -6.49 -16.40
CA VAL A 303 21.12 -5.31 -15.55
C VAL A 303 21.33 -4.02 -16.30
N ASN A 304 22.44 -3.90 -17.04
CA ASN A 304 22.73 -2.71 -17.82
C ASN A 304 21.67 -2.50 -18.92
N ARG A 305 21.29 -3.57 -19.61
CA ARG A 305 20.24 -3.53 -20.62
C ARG A 305 18.89 -3.09 -20.06
N GLN A 306 18.50 -3.61 -18.88
CA GLN A 306 17.26 -3.23 -18.21
C GLN A 306 17.30 -1.76 -17.75
N ALA A 307 18.43 -1.30 -17.20
CA ALA A 307 18.62 0.09 -16.81
C ALA A 307 18.58 1.02 -18.00
N GLU A 308 19.24 0.66 -19.12
CA GLU A 308 19.22 1.42 -20.36
C GLU A 308 17.80 1.55 -20.93
N VAL A 309 17.05 0.46 -21.05
CA VAL A 309 15.65 0.47 -21.50
C VAL A 309 14.79 1.32 -20.55
N GLY A 310 14.98 1.17 -19.23
CA GLY A 310 14.27 1.97 -18.23
C GLY A 310 14.54 3.46 -18.40
N LEU A 311 15.80 3.87 -18.59
CA LEU A 311 16.18 5.27 -18.77
C LEU A 311 15.69 5.82 -20.12
N LEU A 312 15.79 5.04 -21.19
CA LEU A 312 15.31 5.44 -22.53
C LEU A 312 13.80 5.65 -22.58
N LEU A 313 13.02 4.87 -21.81
CA LEU A 313 11.58 5.05 -21.69
C LEU A 313 11.21 6.22 -20.77
N MET A 314 11.86 6.29 -19.61
CA MET A 314 11.49 7.27 -18.58
C MET A 314 12.07 8.65 -18.83
N GLY A 315 13.23 8.78 -19.47
CA GLY A 315 13.83 10.07 -19.76
C GLY A 315 12.90 10.98 -20.58
N PRO A 316 12.45 10.56 -21.77
CA PRO A 316 11.48 11.32 -22.56
C PRO A 316 10.15 11.56 -21.83
N LEU A 317 9.65 10.57 -21.07
CA LEU A 317 8.42 10.72 -20.29
C LEU A 317 8.54 11.77 -19.20
N VAL A 318 9.66 11.80 -18.49
CA VAL A 318 9.96 12.83 -17.47
C VAL A 318 9.99 14.22 -18.11
N VAL A 319 10.68 14.38 -19.24
CA VAL A 319 10.75 15.65 -19.96
C VAL A 319 9.36 16.08 -20.44
N LEU A 320 8.62 15.19 -21.10
CA LEU A 320 7.27 15.47 -21.56
C LEU A 320 6.34 15.85 -20.42
N PHE A 321 6.44 15.14 -19.29
CA PHE A 321 5.64 15.42 -18.11
C PHE A 321 5.98 16.78 -17.50
N MET A 322 7.25 17.19 -17.48
CA MET A 322 7.64 18.54 -16.98
C MET A 322 6.95 19.66 -17.76
N PHE A 323 6.81 19.54 -19.08
CA PHE A 323 6.06 20.50 -19.89
C PHE A 323 4.55 20.44 -19.64
N ALA A 324 4.01 19.25 -19.45
CA ALA A 324 2.58 19.04 -19.22
C ALA A 324 2.16 19.21 -17.76
N MET A 325 3.10 19.41 -16.83
CA MET A 325 2.86 19.46 -15.37
C MET A 325 1.77 20.43 -14.95
N PRO A 326 1.72 21.70 -15.42
CA PRO A 326 0.67 22.64 -15.01
C PRO A 326 -0.73 22.10 -15.38
N LEU A 327 -0.86 21.46 -16.53
CA LEU A 327 -2.11 20.87 -17.01
C LEU A 327 -2.52 19.70 -16.10
N PHE A 328 -1.58 18.80 -15.78
CA PHE A 328 -1.84 17.65 -14.88
C PHE A 328 -2.28 18.12 -13.49
N ILE A 329 -1.63 19.11 -12.92
CA ILE A 329 -2.01 19.65 -11.61
C ILE A 329 -3.43 20.24 -11.64
N ARG A 330 -3.78 21.02 -12.66
CA ARG A 330 -5.13 21.58 -12.80
C ARG A 330 -6.21 20.51 -12.98
N ILE A 331 -5.90 19.43 -13.70
CA ILE A 331 -6.83 18.31 -13.89
C ILE A 331 -7.01 17.53 -12.59
N LEU A 332 -5.93 17.18 -11.92
CA LEU A 332 -5.95 16.31 -10.75
C LEU A 332 -6.29 17.02 -9.43
N TYR A 333 -5.96 18.32 -9.34
CA TYR A 333 -6.16 19.18 -8.18
C TYR A 333 -6.82 20.50 -8.60
N THR A 334 -6.47 21.59 -7.93
CA THR A 334 -6.90 22.96 -8.24
C THR A 334 -5.69 23.86 -8.50
N GLU A 335 -5.93 25.12 -8.92
CA GLU A 335 -4.84 26.06 -9.18
C GLU A 335 -4.00 26.36 -7.94
N MET A 336 -4.57 26.27 -6.75
CA MET A 336 -3.84 26.44 -5.47
C MET A 336 -2.66 25.47 -5.32
N PHE A 337 -2.72 24.32 -5.97
CA PHE A 337 -1.67 23.29 -5.95
C PHE A 337 -0.58 23.50 -6.99
N LEU A 338 -0.61 24.55 -7.79
CA LEU A 338 0.46 24.83 -8.78
C LEU A 338 1.82 25.05 -8.11
N GLN A 339 1.86 25.51 -6.85
CA GLN A 339 3.10 25.60 -6.07
C GLN A 339 3.80 24.24 -5.91
N SER A 340 3.08 23.11 -5.99
CA SER A 340 3.71 21.77 -5.97
C SER A 340 4.66 21.53 -7.15
N MET A 341 4.63 22.37 -8.19
CA MET A 341 5.56 22.30 -9.32
C MET A 341 7.02 22.42 -8.87
N GLU A 342 7.31 23.29 -7.91
CA GLU A 342 8.67 23.47 -7.38
C GLU A 342 9.19 22.15 -6.79
N TYR A 343 8.37 21.47 -5.99
CA TYR A 343 8.71 20.16 -5.45
C TYR A 343 8.87 19.12 -6.56
N ILE A 344 7.90 19.05 -7.50
CA ILE A 344 7.87 18.03 -8.54
C ILE A 344 9.09 18.15 -9.46
N GLN A 345 9.53 19.36 -9.79
CA GLN A 345 10.69 19.61 -10.64
C GLN A 345 11.95 18.92 -10.11
N TYR A 346 12.16 18.91 -8.81
CA TYR A 346 13.30 18.21 -8.20
C TYR A 346 13.02 16.73 -7.97
N ALA A 347 11.83 16.41 -7.44
CA ALA A 347 11.48 15.04 -7.08
C ALA A 347 11.37 14.11 -8.29
N ILE A 348 11.01 14.61 -9.46
CA ILE A 348 10.82 13.79 -10.66
C ILE A 348 12.12 13.13 -11.11
N PHE A 349 13.26 13.78 -10.91
CA PHE A 349 14.57 13.17 -11.23
C PHE A 349 14.89 11.96 -10.35
N SER A 350 14.30 11.89 -9.14
CA SER A 350 14.45 10.71 -8.28
C SER A 350 13.93 9.43 -8.94
N ILE A 351 13.01 9.54 -9.90
CA ILE A 351 12.46 8.40 -10.64
C ILE A 351 13.55 7.70 -11.43
N LEU A 352 14.44 8.45 -12.07
CA LEU A 352 15.54 7.88 -12.84
C LEU A 352 16.50 7.10 -11.94
N ILE A 353 16.77 7.65 -10.75
CA ILE A 353 17.59 6.98 -9.73
C ILE A 353 16.86 5.74 -9.19
N THR A 354 15.55 5.83 -8.97
CA THR A 354 14.73 4.72 -8.48
C THR A 354 14.71 3.55 -9.44
N ILE A 355 14.66 3.79 -10.75
CA ILE A 355 14.72 2.72 -11.77
C ILE A 355 16.04 1.96 -11.64
N TYR A 356 17.14 2.68 -11.58
CA TYR A 356 18.46 2.08 -11.45
C TYR A 356 18.60 1.30 -10.14
N SER A 357 18.17 1.89 -9.04
CA SER A 357 18.18 1.27 -7.71
C SER A 357 17.33 0.00 -7.65
N ASN A 358 16.11 0.02 -8.22
CA ASN A 358 15.25 -1.14 -8.29
C ASN A 358 15.86 -2.26 -9.15
N THR A 359 16.47 -1.90 -10.29
CA THR A 359 17.14 -2.87 -11.18
C THR A 359 18.27 -3.58 -10.43
N MET A 360 19.09 -2.84 -9.68
CA MET A 360 20.17 -3.40 -8.85
C MET A 360 19.62 -4.22 -7.68
N GLY A 361 18.59 -3.74 -7.01
CA GLY A 361 17.97 -4.42 -5.86
C GLY A 361 17.44 -5.81 -6.20
N MET A 362 16.90 -6.00 -7.40
CA MET A 362 16.39 -7.30 -7.84
C MET A 362 17.47 -8.39 -7.95
N ILE A 363 18.75 -8.02 -8.14
CA ILE A 363 19.87 -8.99 -8.16
C ILE A 363 20.01 -9.67 -6.81
N LEU A 364 19.87 -8.91 -5.73
CA LEU A 364 20.01 -9.46 -4.36
C LEU A 364 18.88 -10.46 -4.08
N LEU A 365 17.68 -10.19 -4.57
CA LEU A 365 16.55 -11.12 -4.49
C LEU A 365 16.78 -12.37 -5.35
N ALA A 366 17.29 -12.23 -6.58
CA ALA A 366 17.55 -13.34 -7.48
C ALA A 366 18.65 -14.28 -6.95
N LYS A 367 19.68 -13.73 -6.29
CA LYS A 367 20.78 -14.51 -5.66
C LYS A 367 20.42 -15.11 -4.30
N GLN A 368 19.17 -14.94 -3.82
CA GLN A 368 18.70 -15.39 -2.51
C GLN A 368 19.58 -14.91 -1.31
N LYS A 369 20.38 -13.88 -1.52
CA LYS A 369 21.17 -13.25 -0.45
C LYS A 369 20.32 -12.22 0.30
N SER A 370 19.16 -12.64 0.78
CA SER A 370 18.24 -11.78 1.54
C SER A 370 18.85 -11.20 2.83
N SER A 371 19.93 -11.81 3.35
CA SER A 371 20.64 -11.28 4.52
C SER A 371 21.40 -9.97 4.26
N ILE A 372 21.57 -9.55 3.00
CA ILE A 372 22.19 -8.28 2.63
C ILE A 372 21.14 -7.18 2.43
N PHE A 373 19.86 -7.56 2.31
CA PHE A 373 18.73 -6.62 2.18
C PHE A 373 18.28 -6.02 3.51
N VAL A 374 18.74 -6.57 4.63
CA VAL A 374 18.54 -6.11 5.99
C VAL A 374 19.81 -5.40 6.47
#